data_f666a1baec3eff967404d04cf69e4e46
#
_entry.id   f666a1baec3eff967404d04cf69e4e46
#
_cell.length_a   1.000
_cell.length_b   1.000
_cell.length_c   1.000
_cell.angle_alpha   90.00
_cell.angle_beta   90.00
_cell.angle_gamma   90.00
#
_symmetry.space_group_name_H-M   'P 1'
#
loop_
_entity.id
_entity.type
_entity.pdbx_description
1 polymer ?
#
loop_
_entity_poly.entity_id
_entity_poly.type
_entity_poly.pdbx_seq_one_letter_code
_entity_poly.pdbx_strand_id
1 'polypeptide(L)'
;MTVNRYAPQALALLRIVAALLFIEHGTSKLFGFPPFAMGELPAVGSLAWIAAVIELVGGLLILVGFLTRPAAFIASGEMAVAYWMAHAPQSTFPANNGGDAAILFCFIFLYIAAAGPGAWSVEGSRRPRVTTVEEVDAVEVDRS
;
A
#
# COMPACT_ATOMS: atom_id res chain seq x y z
N MET A 1 17.41 10.60 -20.83
CA MET A 1 17.36 10.16 -19.41
C MET A 1 16.25 10.84 -18.60
N THR A 2 15.07 11.11 -19.19
CA THR A 2 13.98 11.89 -18.59
C THR A 2 12.92 11.07 -17.85
N VAL A 3 12.91 9.75 -17.98
CA VAL A 3 11.88 8.87 -17.40
C VAL A 3 11.97 8.82 -15.87
N ASN A 4 13.16 8.99 -15.30
CA ASN A 4 13.39 8.89 -13.85
C ASN A 4 12.76 10.02 -13.02
N ARG A 5 12.46 11.18 -13.66
CA ARG A 5 11.83 12.32 -12.96
C ARG A 5 10.37 12.05 -12.57
N TYR A 6 9.70 11.12 -13.24
CA TYR A 6 8.29 10.76 -12.94
C TYR A 6 8.16 9.53 -12.04
N ALA A 7 9.25 8.87 -11.68
CA ALA A 7 9.21 7.68 -10.84
C ALA A 7 8.51 7.91 -9.48
N PRO A 8 8.73 9.05 -8.76
CA PRO A 8 8.00 9.31 -7.51
C PRO A 8 6.49 9.47 -7.69
N GLN A 9 6.05 10.06 -8.80
CA GLN A 9 4.63 10.22 -9.12
C GLN A 9 3.99 8.88 -9.51
N ALA A 10 4.68 8.07 -10.31
CA ALA A 10 4.23 6.72 -10.66
C ALA A 10 4.09 5.83 -9.43
N LEU A 11 5.06 5.90 -8.50
CA LEU A 11 4.98 5.20 -7.23
C LEU A 11 3.81 5.70 -6.38
N ALA A 12 3.55 7.00 -6.34
CA ALA A 12 2.41 7.56 -5.62
C ALA A 12 1.08 7.08 -6.20
N LEU A 13 0.94 7.03 -7.52
CA LEU A 13 -0.26 6.49 -8.17
C LEU A 13 -0.45 5.00 -7.85
N LEU A 14 0.61 4.20 -7.96
CA LEU A 14 0.56 2.79 -7.58
C LEU A 14 0.10 2.61 -6.13
N ARG A 15 0.69 3.38 -5.20
CA ARG A 15 0.33 3.38 -3.78
C ARG A 15 -1.14 3.75 -3.56
N ILE A 16 -1.61 4.82 -4.17
CA ILE A 16 -2.99 5.31 -4.01
C ILE A 16 -3.99 4.28 -4.53
N VAL A 17 -3.79 3.76 -5.75
CA VAL A 17 -4.70 2.78 -6.35
C VAL A 17 -4.70 1.48 -5.55
N ALA A 18 -3.53 0.95 -5.20
CA ALA A 18 -3.43 -0.27 -4.38
C ALA A 18 -4.11 -0.08 -3.01
N ALA A 19 -3.90 1.07 -2.35
CA ALA A 19 -4.53 1.36 -1.07
C ALA A 19 -6.05 1.46 -1.17
N LEU A 20 -6.61 2.10 -2.20
CA LEU A 20 -8.05 2.20 -2.40
C LEU A 20 -8.70 0.83 -2.58
N LEU A 21 -8.11 -0.03 -3.42
CA LEU A 21 -8.60 -1.39 -3.61
C LEU A 21 -8.47 -2.23 -2.33
N PHE A 22 -7.42 -2.01 -1.55
CA PHE A 22 -7.21 -2.71 -0.29
C PHE A 22 -8.22 -2.27 0.78
N ILE A 23 -8.54 -0.96 0.87
CA ILE A 23 -9.61 -0.41 1.73
C ILE A 23 -10.97 -0.99 1.34
N GLU A 24 -11.25 -1.14 0.04
CA GLU A 24 -12.49 -1.74 -0.45
C GLU A 24 -12.70 -3.15 0.08
N HIS A 25 -11.64 -3.98 0.12
CA HIS A 25 -11.70 -5.31 0.73
C HIS A 25 -12.00 -5.25 2.22
N GLY A 26 -11.37 -4.32 2.96
CA GLY A 26 -11.62 -4.11 4.38
C GLY A 26 -13.04 -3.64 4.68
N THR A 27 -13.55 -2.66 3.92
CA THR A 27 -14.92 -2.15 4.10
C THR A 27 -15.97 -3.20 3.72
N SER A 28 -15.73 -4.00 2.70
CA SER A 28 -16.60 -5.10 2.30
C SER A 28 -16.75 -6.12 3.42
N LYS A 29 -15.65 -6.53 4.06
CA LYS A 29 -15.63 -7.51 5.15
C LYS A 29 -16.18 -6.96 6.48
N LEU A 30 -15.95 -5.66 6.79
CA LEU A 30 -16.36 -5.08 8.07
C LEU A 30 -17.79 -4.51 8.05
N PHE A 31 -18.20 -3.95 6.92
CA PHE A 31 -19.45 -3.18 6.82
C PHE A 31 -20.38 -3.71 5.72
N GLY A 32 -19.96 -4.70 4.93
CA GLY A 32 -20.75 -5.20 3.80
C GLY A 32 -20.86 -4.20 2.64
N PHE A 33 -19.94 -3.26 2.53
CA PHE A 33 -19.90 -2.31 1.42
C PHE A 33 -18.50 -2.21 0.78
N PRO A 34 -18.40 -2.53 -0.53
CA PRO A 34 -19.39 -3.18 -1.39
C PRO A 34 -19.82 -4.54 -0.82
N PRO A 35 -20.91 -5.17 -1.33
CA PRO A 35 -21.43 -6.43 -0.80
C PRO A 35 -20.33 -7.50 -0.71
N PHE A 36 -20.21 -8.15 0.45
CA PHE A 36 -19.20 -9.15 0.68
C PHE A 36 -19.52 -10.42 -0.15
N ALA A 37 -18.58 -10.81 -1.01
CA ALA A 37 -18.82 -11.88 -1.98
C ALA A 37 -19.03 -13.27 -1.35
N MET A 38 -18.57 -13.49 -0.12
CA MET A 38 -18.74 -14.76 0.61
C MET A 38 -20.03 -14.83 1.44
N GLY A 39 -20.91 -13.83 1.35
CA GLY A 39 -22.23 -13.78 1.97
C GLY A 39 -22.22 -13.20 3.37
N GLU A 40 -21.93 -13.98 4.39
CA GLU A 40 -21.94 -13.50 5.78
C GLU A 40 -20.66 -12.73 6.14
N LEU A 41 -20.81 -11.66 6.93
CA LEU A 41 -19.67 -10.89 7.41
C LEU A 41 -18.84 -11.70 8.41
N PRO A 42 -17.50 -11.56 8.42
CA PRO A 42 -16.65 -12.26 9.36
C PRO A 42 -17.02 -11.97 10.81
N ALA A 43 -17.07 -13.02 11.63
CA ALA A 43 -17.30 -12.88 13.06
C ALA A 43 -16.18 -12.03 13.71
N VAL A 44 -16.58 -11.16 14.63
CA VAL A 44 -15.63 -10.29 15.36
C VAL A 44 -14.57 -11.13 16.07
N GLY A 45 -13.31 -10.76 15.87
CA GLY A 45 -12.14 -11.46 16.43
C GLY A 45 -11.70 -12.68 15.62
N SER A 46 -12.39 -13.06 14.55
CA SER A 46 -11.91 -14.08 13.63
C SER A 46 -10.69 -13.60 12.84
N LEU A 47 -9.93 -14.53 12.26
CA LEU A 47 -8.77 -14.20 11.42
C LEU A 47 -9.18 -13.32 10.23
N ALA A 48 -10.32 -13.59 9.61
CA ALA A 48 -10.85 -12.78 8.52
C ALA A 48 -11.25 -11.38 8.96
N TRP A 49 -11.76 -11.22 10.19
CA TRP A 49 -12.04 -9.91 10.78
C TRP A 49 -10.76 -9.12 11.06
N ILE A 50 -9.72 -9.79 11.61
CA ILE A 50 -8.40 -9.16 11.85
C ILE A 50 -7.79 -8.70 10.52
N ALA A 51 -7.85 -9.55 9.48
CA ALA A 51 -7.44 -9.18 8.14
C ALA A 51 -8.18 -7.94 7.65
N ALA A 52 -9.50 -7.88 7.79
CA ALA A 52 -10.30 -6.73 7.39
C ALA A 52 -9.92 -5.43 8.12
N VAL A 53 -9.55 -5.50 9.40
CA VAL A 53 -9.02 -4.35 10.15
C VAL A 53 -7.67 -3.89 9.60
N ILE A 54 -6.78 -4.82 9.27
CA ILE A 54 -5.49 -4.51 8.64
C ILE A 54 -5.71 -3.88 7.27
N GLU A 55 -6.62 -4.43 6.46
CA GLU A 55 -6.97 -3.91 5.13
C GLU A 55 -7.50 -2.47 5.22
N LEU A 56 -8.38 -2.18 6.18
CA LEU A 56 -8.95 -0.84 6.34
C LEU A 56 -7.93 0.14 6.90
N VAL A 57 -7.35 -0.16 8.06
CA VAL A 57 -6.44 0.76 8.77
C VAL A 57 -5.12 0.89 8.01
N GLY A 58 -4.54 -0.23 7.61
CA GLY A 58 -3.30 -0.25 6.81
C GLY A 58 -3.49 0.45 5.47
N GLY A 59 -4.60 0.19 4.80
CA GLY A 59 -4.97 0.86 3.55
C GLY A 59 -5.09 2.37 3.70
N LEU A 60 -5.73 2.87 4.75
CA LEU A 60 -5.83 4.32 5.02
C LEU A 60 -4.46 4.95 5.27
N LEU A 61 -3.60 4.31 6.05
CA LEU A 61 -2.23 4.79 6.31
C LEU A 61 -1.41 4.85 5.01
N ILE A 62 -1.48 3.80 4.20
CA ILE A 62 -0.81 3.74 2.90
C ILE A 62 -1.38 4.79 1.95
N LEU A 63 -2.71 4.99 1.91
CA LEU A 63 -3.38 5.96 1.04
C LEU A 63 -2.86 7.38 1.27
N VAL A 64 -2.84 7.82 2.52
CA VAL A 64 -2.38 9.18 2.87
C VAL A 64 -0.85 9.29 2.87
N GLY A 65 -0.14 8.19 2.84
CA GLY A 65 1.32 8.17 2.90
C GLY A 65 1.88 8.56 4.27
N PHE A 66 1.29 7.99 5.33
CA PHE A 66 1.74 8.14 6.71
C PHE A 66 2.03 6.76 7.32
N LEU A 67 3.18 6.61 7.98
CA LEU A 67 3.71 5.31 8.41
C LEU A 67 3.68 4.26 7.27
N THR A 68 3.96 4.72 6.06
CA THR A 68 3.76 3.95 4.82
C THR A 68 4.55 2.65 4.84
N ARG A 69 5.82 2.69 5.24
CA ARG A 69 6.69 1.51 5.22
C ARG A 69 6.21 0.40 6.15
N PRO A 70 5.97 0.64 7.46
CA PRO A 70 5.48 -0.41 8.36
C PRO A 70 4.06 -0.87 7.99
N ALA A 71 3.16 0.03 7.58
CA ALA A 71 1.82 -0.33 7.16
C ALA A 71 1.84 -1.24 5.91
N ALA A 72 2.64 -0.89 4.91
CA ALA A 72 2.79 -1.69 3.70
C ALA A 72 3.46 -3.05 3.98
N PHE A 73 4.43 -3.12 4.90
CA PHE A 73 5.03 -4.38 5.30
C PHE A 73 4.02 -5.33 5.95
N ILE A 74 3.19 -4.81 6.87
CA ILE A 74 2.11 -5.59 7.51
C ILE A 74 1.08 -6.04 6.48
N ALA A 75 0.64 -5.15 5.58
CA ALA A 75 -0.30 -5.47 4.51
C ALA A 75 0.25 -6.54 3.56
N SER A 76 1.54 -6.47 3.22
CA SER A 76 2.21 -7.50 2.41
C SER A 76 2.18 -8.88 3.09
N GLY A 77 2.50 -8.93 4.37
CA GLY A 77 2.46 -10.17 5.17
C GLY A 77 1.05 -10.74 5.28
N GLU A 78 0.05 -9.89 5.51
CA GLU A 78 -1.34 -10.28 5.57
C GLU A 78 -1.79 -10.89 4.24
N MET A 79 -1.46 -10.29 3.09
CA MET A 79 -1.79 -10.83 1.77
C MET A 79 -1.09 -12.16 1.47
N ALA A 80 0.13 -12.36 1.94
CA ALA A 80 0.81 -13.65 1.84
C ALA A 80 0.05 -14.74 2.63
N VAL A 81 -0.37 -14.43 3.86
CA VAL A 81 -1.17 -15.35 4.68
C VAL A 81 -2.53 -15.61 4.04
N ALA A 82 -3.21 -14.59 3.54
CA ALA A 82 -4.49 -14.72 2.86
C ALA A 82 -4.39 -15.65 1.63
N TYR A 83 -3.34 -15.52 0.82
CA TYR A 83 -3.12 -16.42 -0.31
C TYR A 83 -3.03 -17.88 0.12
N TRP A 84 -2.14 -18.17 1.07
CA TRP A 84 -1.91 -19.57 1.49
C TRP A 84 -3.10 -20.19 2.23
N MET A 85 -3.88 -19.41 2.95
CA MET A 85 -5.02 -19.90 3.73
C MET A 85 -6.32 -19.96 2.94
N ALA A 86 -6.59 -18.97 2.09
CA ALA A 86 -7.89 -18.83 1.43
C ALA A 86 -7.87 -19.30 -0.04
N HIS A 87 -6.75 -19.18 -0.74
CA HIS A 87 -6.67 -19.41 -2.19
C HIS A 87 -5.92 -20.72 -2.53
N ALA A 88 -4.72 -20.91 -2.03
CA ALA A 88 -3.87 -22.04 -2.36
C ALA A 88 -4.53 -23.43 -2.12
N PRO A 89 -5.37 -23.63 -1.08
CA PRO A 89 -6.06 -24.92 -0.90
C PRO A 89 -7.06 -25.26 -2.00
N GLN A 90 -7.55 -24.27 -2.76
CA GLN A 90 -8.56 -24.50 -3.79
C GLN A 90 -7.95 -24.99 -5.11
N SER A 91 -6.74 -24.55 -5.46
CA SER A 91 -5.99 -24.99 -6.64
C SER A 91 -4.53 -24.57 -6.53
N THR A 92 -3.64 -25.35 -7.16
CA THR A 92 -2.21 -25.03 -7.26
C THR A 92 -1.94 -23.79 -8.10
N PHE A 93 -2.81 -23.48 -9.05
CA PHE A 93 -2.62 -22.38 -10.00
C PHE A 93 -3.40 -21.14 -9.56
N PRO A 94 -2.75 -19.97 -9.36
CA PRO A 94 -3.41 -18.73 -8.96
C PRO A 94 -4.55 -18.32 -9.88
N ALA A 95 -4.40 -18.47 -11.18
CA ALA A 95 -5.44 -18.18 -12.15
C ALA A 95 -6.74 -18.98 -11.95
N ASN A 96 -6.65 -20.16 -11.29
CA ASN A 96 -7.81 -21.04 -11.06
C ASN A 96 -8.34 -20.93 -9.62
N ASN A 97 -7.59 -20.32 -8.70
CA ASN A 97 -7.99 -20.21 -7.30
C ASN A 97 -8.37 -18.77 -6.90
N GLY A 98 -8.36 -17.83 -7.86
CA GLY A 98 -8.65 -16.42 -7.61
C GLY A 98 -7.62 -15.69 -6.76
N GLY A 99 -6.43 -16.26 -6.56
CA GLY A 99 -5.39 -15.72 -5.68
C GLY A 99 -4.46 -14.70 -6.32
N ASP A 100 -4.62 -14.40 -7.61
CA ASP A 100 -3.77 -13.45 -8.33
C ASP A 100 -3.70 -12.09 -7.64
N ALA A 101 -4.86 -11.58 -7.18
CA ALA A 101 -4.92 -10.29 -6.50
C ALA A 101 -4.13 -10.30 -5.18
N ALA A 102 -4.25 -11.37 -4.37
CA ALA A 102 -3.52 -11.49 -3.12
C ALA A 102 -2.00 -11.51 -3.34
N ILE A 103 -1.54 -12.24 -4.37
CA ILE A 103 -0.13 -12.27 -4.77
C ILE A 103 0.33 -10.88 -5.22
N LEU A 104 -0.43 -10.23 -6.09
CA LEU A 104 -0.06 -8.90 -6.60
C LEU A 104 0.00 -7.86 -5.46
N PHE A 105 -0.98 -7.83 -4.57
CA PHE A 105 -0.96 -6.96 -3.40
C PHE A 105 0.22 -7.23 -2.47
N CYS A 106 0.54 -8.50 -2.22
CA CYS A 106 1.70 -8.89 -1.41
C CYS A 106 2.97 -8.22 -1.95
N PHE A 107 3.28 -8.37 -3.24
CA PHE A 107 4.51 -7.83 -3.83
C PHE A 107 4.46 -6.32 -4.07
N ILE A 108 3.30 -5.74 -4.38
CA ILE A 108 3.13 -4.28 -4.49
C ILE A 108 3.41 -3.64 -3.13
N PHE A 109 2.83 -4.15 -2.05
CA PHE A 109 3.06 -3.60 -0.71
C PHE A 109 4.48 -3.86 -0.22
N LEU A 110 5.09 -5.00 -0.56
CA LEU A 110 6.50 -5.23 -0.28
C LEU A 110 7.41 -4.20 -0.97
N TYR A 111 7.11 -3.89 -2.23
CA TYR A 111 7.83 -2.84 -2.96
C TYR A 111 7.62 -1.46 -2.32
N ILE A 112 6.39 -1.11 -1.94
CA ILE A 112 6.09 0.17 -1.26
C ILE A 112 6.79 0.24 0.11
N ALA A 113 6.87 -0.86 0.85
CA ALA A 113 7.61 -0.93 2.10
C ALA A 113 9.11 -0.63 1.91
N ALA A 114 9.70 -1.13 0.83
CA ALA A 114 11.10 -0.87 0.48
C ALA A 114 11.33 0.52 -0.10
N ALA A 115 10.52 0.94 -1.08
CA ALA A 115 10.66 2.21 -1.81
C ALA A 115 10.22 3.43 -0.99
N GLY A 116 9.17 3.27 -0.16
CA GLY A 116 8.54 4.36 0.60
C GLY A 116 7.33 4.94 -0.13
N PRO A 117 6.79 6.09 0.35
CA PRO A 117 5.49 6.60 -0.08
C PRO A 117 5.46 7.23 -1.48
N GLY A 118 6.59 7.59 -2.05
CA GLY A 118 6.65 8.38 -3.29
C GLY A 118 6.20 9.83 -3.09
N ALA A 119 5.78 10.47 -4.17
CA ALA A 119 5.20 11.81 -4.13
C ALA A 119 3.81 11.82 -3.45
N TRP A 120 3.26 13.02 -3.21
CA TRP A 120 1.91 13.24 -2.67
C TRP A 120 1.61 12.44 -1.40
N SER A 121 2.52 12.52 -0.42
CA SER A 121 2.42 11.83 0.85
C SER A 121 2.62 12.78 2.03
N VAL A 122 2.00 12.46 3.15
CA VAL A 122 2.18 13.20 4.41
C VAL A 122 3.64 13.16 4.86
N GLU A 123 4.31 12.03 4.68
CA GLU A 123 5.74 11.88 5.03
C GLU A 123 6.64 12.72 4.10
N GLY A 124 6.31 12.80 2.81
CA GLY A 124 7.07 13.58 1.83
C GLY A 124 7.00 15.08 2.10
N SER A 125 5.85 15.58 2.55
CA SER A 125 5.67 17.01 2.88
C SER A 125 6.39 17.44 4.16
N ARG A 126 6.77 16.48 5.03
CA ARG A 126 7.46 16.72 6.30
C ARG A 126 9.00 16.63 6.19
N ARG A 127 9.53 16.15 5.06
CA ARG A 127 10.99 16.11 4.86
C ARG A 127 11.49 17.51 4.57
N PRO A 128 12.49 18.05 5.33
CA PRO A 128 13.15 19.29 4.96
C PRO A 128 13.70 19.15 3.55
N ARG A 129 13.54 20.18 2.74
CA ARG A 129 14.20 20.25 1.42
C ARG A 129 15.71 20.30 1.70
N VAL A 130 16.42 19.23 1.37
CA VAL A 130 17.88 19.25 1.41
C VAL A 130 18.31 20.18 0.27
N THR A 131 18.69 21.41 0.62
CA THR A 131 19.39 22.31 -0.30
C THR A 131 20.74 21.67 -0.61
N THR A 132 20.99 21.38 -1.87
CA THR A 132 22.30 20.87 -2.30
C THR A 132 23.34 21.98 -2.09
N VAL A 133 24.59 21.58 -1.78
CA VAL A 133 25.70 22.52 -1.55
C VAL A 133 25.84 23.52 -2.70
N GLU A 134 25.55 23.12 -3.95
CA GLU A 134 25.50 23.99 -5.12
C GLU A 134 24.51 25.15 -5.02
N GLU A 135 23.35 24.95 -4.39
CA GLU A 135 22.35 26.03 -4.21
C GLU A 135 22.78 27.01 -3.13
N VAL A 136 23.53 26.57 -2.14
CA VAL A 136 24.11 27.44 -1.07
C VAL A 136 25.20 28.33 -1.64
N ASP A 137 26.11 27.76 -2.44
CA ASP A 137 27.21 28.50 -3.08
C ASP A 137 26.68 29.58 -4.07
N ALA A 138 25.60 29.26 -4.81
CA ALA A 138 24.98 30.21 -5.74
C ALA A 138 24.35 31.42 -5.03
N VAL A 139 23.77 31.23 -3.84
CA VAL A 139 23.17 32.31 -3.04
C VAL A 139 24.24 33.16 -2.37
N GLU A 140 25.39 32.60 -2.03
CA GLU A 140 26.49 33.36 -1.40
C GLU A 140 27.24 34.23 -2.42
N VAL A 141 27.39 33.75 -3.67
CA VAL A 141 27.99 34.54 -4.78
C VAL A 141 27.13 35.74 -5.19
N ASP A 142 25.79 35.65 -5.11
CA ASP A 142 24.89 36.75 -5.44
C ASP A 142 24.83 37.86 -4.33
N ARG A 143 25.38 37.60 -3.17
CA ARG A 143 25.46 38.53 -2.04
C ARG A 143 26.81 39.26 -1.91
N SER A 144 27.81 38.90 -2.71
CA SER A 144 29.15 39.52 -2.75
C SER A 144 29.27 40.54 -3.87
#